data_058e8fb55f20fcdf1bd6cb187ae8313d
#
_entry.id   058e8fb55f20fcdf1bd6cb187ae8313d
#
_cell.length_a   1.000
_cell.length_b   1.000
_cell.length_c   1.000
_cell.angle_alpha   90.00
_cell.angle_beta   90.00
_cell.angle_gamma   90.00
#
_symmetry.space_group_name_H-M   'P 1'
#
loop_
_entity.id
_entity.type
_entity.pdbx_description
1 polymer ?
#
loop_
_entity_poly.entity_id
_entity_poly.type
_entity_poly.pdbx_seq_one_letter_code
_entity_poly.pdbx_strand_id
1 'polypeptide(L)'
;HLAGSNGFSGGYRRSDRGLSCVAIAGTGTAMERDYDGDQRIFQRDLRSATDIGRIAAERTLERMNPRKPKTGAYPVLFDERISSSLIGHLLMAINGAAIARRSSWALDLLEKEVLPKELSLTEDPHRIRVGGSKPFDAEGLATQKCDIVKDGVLTGWTLDLATARKL
;
A
#
# COMPACT_ATOMS: atom_id res chain seq x y z
N HIS A 1 -23.00 -4.64 1.05
CA HIS A 1 -23.68 -4.89 2.32
C HIS A 1 -23.01 -6.04 3.06
N LEU A 2 -22.80 -5.90 4.36
CA LEU A 2 -22.27 -6.93 5.26
C LEU A 2 -23.30 -7.19 6.35
N ALA A 3 -23.54 -8.47 6.65
CA ALA A 3 -24.32 -8.90 7.81
C ALA A 3 -23.60 -10.07 8.47
N GLY A 4 -23.57 -10.09 9.78
CA GLY A 4 -22.88 -11.12 10.58
C GLY A 4 -23.75 -11.70 11.69
N SER A 5 -23.41 -12.91 12.14
CA SER A 5 -24.07 -13.57 13.26
C SER A 5 -23.88 -12.86 14.61
N ASN A 6 -22.95 -11.90 14.67
CA ASN A 6 -22.73 -11.00 15.81
C ASN A 6 -23.79 -9.88 15.92
N GLY A 7 -24.80 -9.88 15.04
CA GLY A 7 -25.86 -8.87 14.99
C GLY A 7 -25.54 -7.64 14.14
N PHE A 8 -24.34 -7.56 13.54
CA PHE A 8 -24.01 -6.46 12.65
C PHE A 8 -24.77 -6.57 11.33
N SER A 9 -25.31 -5.46 10.84
CA SER A 9 -25.85 -5.31 9.49
C SER A 9 -25.62 -3.89 9.01
N GLY A 10 -24.84 -3.72 7.93
CA GLY A 10 -24.51 -2.42 7.40
C GLY A 10 -24.07 -2.47 5.93
N GLY A 11 -24.02 -1.32 5.29
CA GLY A 11 -23.59 -1.23 3.91
C GLY A 11 -23.28 0.20 3.50
N TYR A 12 -22.50 0.32 2.44
CA TYR A 12 -22.21 1.59 1.78
C TYR A 12 -22.07 1.37 0.29
N ARG A 13 -22.13 2.46 -0.45
CA ARG A 13 -21.94 2.47 -1.91
C ARG A 13 -20.70 3.29 -2.24
N ARG A 14 -19.91 2.80 -3.18
CA ARG A 14 -18.74 3.47 -3.71
C ARG A 14 -18.65 3.23 -5.21
N SER A 15 -18.20 4.24 -5.94
CA SER A 15 -17.75 4.09 -7.32
C SER A 15 -16.23 4.00 -7.36
N ASP A 16 -15.73 3.30 -8.36
CA ASP A 16 -14.31 3.29 -8.71
C ASP A 16 -14.16 3.60 -10.19
N ARG A 17 -13.19 4.44 -10.52
CA ARG A 17 -12.81 4.79 -11.88
C ARG A 17 -11.30 4.65 -12.01
N GLY A 18 -10.85 3.93 -13.02
CA GLY A 18 -9.43 3.74 -13.27
C GLY A 18 -9.10 3.91 -14.74
N LEU A 19 -7.92 4.41 -15.00
CA LEU A 19 -7.32 4.51 -16.31
C LEU A 19 -5.85 4.15 -16.19
N SER A 20 -5.36 3.29 -17.09
CA SER A 20 -3.95 2.93 -17.14
C SER A 20 -3.48 2.77 -18.57
N CYS A 21 -2.20 2.99 -18.79
CA CYS A 21 -1.53 2.78 -20.06
C CYS A 21 -0.23 2.00 -19.81
N VAL A 22 0.03 1.01 -20.62
CA VAL A 22 1.32 0.33 -20.71
C VAL A 22 1.95 0.72 -22.04
N ALA A 23 3.17 1.23 -22.02
CA ALA A 23 3.95 1.50 -23.21
C ALA A 23 5.06 0.46 -23.37
N ILE A 24 5.40 0.15 -24.62
CA ILE A 24 6.48 -0.78 -24.99
C ILE A 24 7.35 -0.08 -26.05
N ALA A 25 8.65 -0.14 -25.89
CA ALA A 25 9.61 0.40 -26.84
C ALA A 25 10.73 -0.61 -27.11
N GLY A 26 11.40 -0.49 -28.28
CA GLY A 26 12.46 -1.41 -28.70
C GLY A 26 11.96 -2.59 -29.51
N THR A 27 12.86 -3.52 -29.84
CA THR A 27 12.59 -4.70 -30.65
C THR A 27 13.32 -5.93 -30.09
N GLY A 28 12.75 -7.12 -30.28
CA GLY A 28 13.34 -8.38 -29.85
C GLY A 28 13.63 -8.42 -28.35
N THR A 29 14.85 -8.82 -27.99
CA THR A 29 15.28 -8.91 -26.59
C THR A 29 15.65 -7.57 -25.97
N ALA A 30 15.65 -6.49 -26.74
CA ALA A 30 15.90 -5.12 -26.28
C ALA A 30 14.59 -4.35 -26.02
N MET A 31 13.45 -5.04 -25.99
CA MET A 31 12.18 -4.42 -25.63
C MET A 31 12.12 -4.10 -24.14
N GLU A 32 11.73 -2.87 -23.85
CA GLU A 32 11.41 -2.40 -22.49
C GLU A 32 9.96 -1.96 -22.41
N ARG A 33 9.41 -2.04 -21.22
CA ARG A 33 8.05 -1.60 -20.93
C ARG A 33 7.97 -0.88 -19.60
N ASP A 34 7.09 0.09 -19.54
CA ASP A 34 6.67 0.70 -18.28
C ASP A 34 5.20 1.12 -18.40
N TYR A 35 4.65 1.60 -17.31
CA TYR A 35 3.24 1.97 -17.23
C TYR A 35 3.04 3.25 -16.42
N ASP A 36 1.88 3.83 -16.61
CA ASP A 36 1.31 4.81 -15.71
C ASP A 36 -0.20 4.58 -15.57
N GLY A 37 -0.78 5.04 -14.48
CA GLY A 37 -2.20 4.89 -14.21
C GLY A 37 -2.68 5.79 -13.09
N ASP A 38 -3.98 5.95 -13.02
CA ASP A 38 -4.65 6.67 -11.94
C ASP A 38 -5.97 5.97 -11.59
N GLN A 39 -6.33 5.97 -10.30
CA GLN A 39 -7.58 5.40 -9.81
C GLN A 39 -8.22 6.35 -8.80
N ARG A 40 -9.50 6.67 -9.01
CA ARG A 40 -10.26 7.63 -8.20
C ARG A 40 -11.68 7.15 -7.94
N ILE A 41 -12.29 7.70 -6.91
CA ILE A 41 -13.72 7.49 -6.61
C ILE A 41 -14.59 8.17 -7.69
N PHE A 42 -14.21 9.39 -8.10
CA PHE A 42 -14.94 10.16 -9.10
C PHE A 42 -14.13 10.35 -10.37
N GLN A 43 -14.79 10.21 -11.52
CA GLN A 43 -14.15 10.37 -12.82
C GLN A 43 -13.48 11.73 -13.01
N ARG A 44 -14.08 12.81 -12.47
CA ARG A 44 -13.53 14.17 -12.56
C ARG A 44 -12.19 14.35 -11.83
N ASP A 45 -11.84 13.44 -10.93
CA ASP A 45 -10.61 13.47 -10.15
C ASP A 45 -9.48 12.66 -10.83
N LEU A 46 -9.79 11.93 -11.93
CA LEU A 46 -8.79 11.21 -12.72
C LEU A 46 -7.89 12.19 -13.49
N ARG A 47 -6.62 11.83 -13.60
CA ARG A 47 -5.68 12.48 -14.52
C ARG A 47 -6.13 12.29 -15.98
N SER A 48 -5.68 13.15 -16.86
CA SER A 48 -6.01 13.06 -18.29
C SER A 48 -5.42 11.78 -18.91
N ALA A 49 -6.14 11.20 -19.87
CA ALA A 49 -5.65 10.03 -20.62
C ALA A 49 -4.35 10.35 -21.38
N THR A 50 -4.23 11.59 -21.88
CA THR A 50 -3.04 12.07 -22.58
C THR A 50 -1.82 12.08 -21.67
N ASP A 51 -1.96 12.59 -20.43
CA ASP A 51 -0.84 12.62 -19.48
C ASP A 51 -0.41 11.19 -19.06
N ILE A 52 -1.37 10.32 -18.80
CA ILE A 52 -1.09 8.91 -18.43
C ILE A 52 -0.34 8.23 -19.57
N GLY A 53 -0.79 8.38 -20.82
CA GLY A 53 -0.11 7.81 -21.98
C GLY A 53 1.28 8.39 -22.20
N ARG A 54 1.44 9.71 -22.09
CA ARG A 54 2.74 10.40 -22.24
C ARG A 54 3.73 9.92 -21.17
N ILE A 55 3.32 9.89 -19.89
CA ILE A 55 4.20 9.46 -18.79
C ILE A 55 4.58 7.98 -18.94
N ALA A 56 3.64 7.09 -19.33
CA ALA A 56 3.97 5.69 -19.61
C ALA A 56 5.04 5.56 -20.71
N ALA A 57 4.91 6.35 -21.79
CA ALA A 57 5.90 6.34 -22.88
C ALA A 57 7.25 6.89 -22.44
N GLU A 58 7.31 8.04 -21.75
CA GLU A 58 8.53 8.65 -21.24
C GLU A 58 9.30 7.67 -20.33
N ARG A 59 8.62 7.07 -19.35
CA ARG A 59 9.20 6.06 -18.45
C ARG A 59 9.72 4.85 -19.20
N THR A 60 9.04 4.40 -20.24
CA THR A 60 9.48 3.28 -21.07
C THR A 60 10.77 3.62 -21.81
N LEU A 61 10.86 4.83 -22.37
CA LEU A 61 12.06 5.30 -23.07
C LEU A 61 13.26 5.45 -22.12
N GLU A 62 13.04 5.93 -20.90
CA GLU A 62 14.08 6.04 -19.87
C GLU A 62 14.69 4.67 -19.48
N ARG A 63 13.94 3.59 -19.65
CA ARG A 63 14.41 2.22 -19.38
C ARG A 63 15.24 1.62 -20.51
N MET A 64 15.26 2.24 -21.68
CA MET A 64 15.98 1.73 -22.83
C MET A 64 17.50 1.62 -22.59
N ASN A 65 18.14 0.62 -23.19
CA ASN A 65 19.57 0.36 -23.10
C ASN A 65 20.07 0.18 -21.63
N PRO A 66 19.46 -0.70 -20.84
CA PRO A 66 19.82 -0.91 -19.44
C PRO A 66 21.28 -1.40 -19.33
N ARG A 67 21.97 -0.97 -18.28
CA ARG A 67 23.33 -1.42 -17.97
C ARG A 67 23.34 -2.15 -16.64
N LYS A 68 23.99 -3.30 -16.59
CA LYS A 68 24.19 -4.03 -15.35
C LYS A 68 25.27 -3.34 -14.52
N PRO A 69 24.99 -2.90 -13.30
CA PRO A 69 26.00 -2.36 -12.39
C PRO A 69 26.97 -3.46 -11.93
N LYS A 70 28.15 -3.08 -11.46
CA LYS A 70 29.08 -4.01 -10.80
C LYS A 70 28.44 -4.49 -9.49
N THR A 71 28.78 -5.71 -9.08
CA THR A 71 28.36 -6.20 -7.75
C THR A 71 29.03 -5.36 -6.65
N GLY A 72 28.25 -4.88 -5.68
CA GLY A 72 28.76 -4.04 -4.60
C GLY A 72 27.62 -3.52 -3.72
N ALA A 73 28.00 -2.79 -2.69
CA ALA A 73 27.06 -2.03 -1.84
C ALA A 73 26.87 -0.62 -2.42
N TYR A 74 25.65 -0.21 -2.58
CA TYR A 74 25.27 1.08 -3.13
C TYR A 74 24.22 1.75 -2.29
N PRO A 75 24.21 3.09 -2.17
CA PRO A 75 23.04 3.81 -1.70
C PRO A 75 21.91 3.62 -2.71
N VAL A 76 20.70 3.35 -2.23
CA VAL A 76 19.52 3.09 -3.06
C VAL A 76 18.46 4.14 -2.78
N LEU A 77 18.03 4.83 -3.83
CA LEU A 77 16.86 5.69 -3.81
C LEU A 77 15.66 4.90 -4.35
N PHE A 78 14.63 4.76 -3.54
CA PHE A 78 13.40 4.09 -3.96
C PHE A 78 12.48 5.10 -4.66
N ASP A 79 12.09 4.79 -5.89
CA ASP A 79 11.07 5.53 -6.64
C ASP A 79 9.74 5.56 -5.86
N GLU A 80 8.99 6.65 -5.97
CA GLU A 80 7.71 6.84 -5.26
C GLU A 80 6.70 5.70 -5.48
N ARG A 81 6.72 5.06 -6.65
CA ARG A 81 5.81 3.97 -7.00
C ARG A 81 6.10 2.67 -6.25
N ILE A 82 7.34 2.48 -5.80
CA ILE A 82 7.78 1.27 -5.11
C ILE A 82 8.17 1.51 -3.65
N SER A 83 8.39 2.75 -3.24
CA SER A 83 8.73 3.08 -1.85
C SER A 83 7.66 2.61 -0.85
N SER A 84 6.39 2.63 -1.24
CA SER A 84 5.27 2.09 -0.45
C SER A 84 5.39 0.59 -0.17
N SER A 85 6.18 -0.17 -0.96
CA SER A 85 6.41 -1.59 -0.70
C SER A 85 7.16 -1.84 0.61
N LEU A 86 8.03 -0.91 1.03
CA LEU A 86 8.73 -0.99 2.31
C LEU A 86 7.73 -0.93 3.47
N ILE A 87 6.76 -0.02 3.39
CA ILE A 87 5.67 0.05 4.37
C ILE A 87 4.80 -1.21 4.29
N GLY A 88 4.52 -1.71 3.08
CA GLY A 88 3.81 -2.97 2.88
C GLY A 88 4.48 -4.16 3.59
N HIS A 89 5.80 -4.26 3.54
CA HIS A 89 6.55 -5.30 4.25
C HIS A 89 6.42 -5.17 5.78
N LEU A 90 6.46 -3.95 6.32
CA LEU A 90 6.19 -3.72 7.74
C LEU A 90 4.77 -4.15 8.11
N LEU A 91 3.75 -3.71 7.34
CA LEU A 91 2.34 -4.09 7.58
C LEU A 91 2.11 -5.61 7.52
N MET A 92 2.79 -6.31 6.61
CA MET A 92 2.75 -7.78 6.56
C MET A 92 3.39 -8.41 7.80
N ALA A 93 4.50 -7.86 8.29
CA ALA A 93 5.22 -8.38 9.45
C ALA A 93 4.43 -8.20 10.76
N ILE A 94 3.71 -7.09 10.91
CA ILE A 94 2.88 -6.81 12.09
C ILE A 94 1.47 -7.43 12.02
N ASN A 95 1.18 -8.23 10.99
CA ASN A 95 -0.10 -8.93 10.87
C ASN A 95 -0.27 -9.94 12.01
N GLY A 96 -1.40 -9.86 12.72
CA GLY A 96 -1.68 -10.66 13.90
C GLY A 96 -1.59 -12.18 13.68
N ALA A 97 -1.96 -12.67 12.49
CA ALA A 97 -1.81 -14.09 12.19
C ALA A 97 -0.33 -14.51 12.06
N ALA A 98 0.54 -13.67 11.52
CA ALA A 98 1.98 -13.94 11.46
C ALA A 98 2.62 -13.88 12.85
N ILE A 99 2.20 -12.92 13.68
CA ILE A 99 2.64 -12.79 15.09
C ILE A 99 2.19 -14.01 15.89
N ALA A 100 0.92 -14.41 15.83
CA ALA A 100 0.38 -15.55 16.57
C ALA A 100 1.07 -16.88 16.19
N ARG A 101 1.46 -17.05 14.93
CA ARG A 101 2.24 -18.22 14.46
C ARG A 101 3.73 -18.13 14.75
N ARG A 102 4.20 -17.00 15.30
CA ARG A 102 5.63 -16.72 15.53
C ARG A 102 6.48 -16.79 14.24
N SER A 103 5.89 -16.45 13.11
CA SER A 103 6.51 -16.48 11.78
C SER A 103 6.87 -15.09 11.24
N SER A 104 6.94 -14.08 12.10
CA SER A 104 7.27 -12.70 11.73
C SER A 104 8.64 -12.30 12.29
N TRP A 105 9.37 -11.51 11.52
CA TRP A 105 10.58 -10.83 11.99
C TRP A 105 10.28 -9.69 12.98
N ALA A 106 9.02 -9.24 13.06
CA ALA A 106 8.59 -8.13 13.93
C ALA A 106 8.10 -8.59 15.32
N LEU A 107 8.27 -9.87 15.69
CA LEU A 107 7.77 -10.44 16.96
C LEU A 107 8.14 -9.63 18.21
N ASP A 108 9.36 -9.14 18.26
CA ASP A 108 9.91 -8.46 19.44
C ASP A 108 10.02 -6.94 19.23
N LEU A 109 9.29 -6.38 18.25
CA LEU A 109 9.39 -4.97 17.88
C LEU A 109 8.25 -4.09 18.40
N LEU A 110 7.28 -4.64 19.10
CA LEU A 110 6.25 -3.84 19.77
C LEU A 110 6.90 -2.86 20.75
N GLU A 111 6.48 -1.61 20.72
CA GLU A 111 7.03 -0.49 21.53
C GLU A 111 8.52 -0.20 21.25
N LYS A 112 9.05 -0.67 20.13
CA LYS A 112 10.42 -0.38 19.71
C LYS A 112 10.45 0.46 18.44
N GLU A 113 11.58 1.12 18.21
CA GLU A 113 11.84 1.90 17.00
C GLU A 113 11.94 0.98 15.77
N VAL A 114 11.11 1.24 14.77
CA VAL A 114 11.04 0.51 13.48
C VAL A 114 11.21 1.44 12.28
N LEU A 115 11.06 2.74 12.50
CA LEU A 115 11.26 3.81 11.53
C LEU A 115 12.06 4.94 12.19
N PRO A 116 12.67 5.85 11.40
CA PRO A 116 13.24 7.08 11.94
C PRO A 116 12.20 7.87 12.76
N LYS A 117 12.64 8.54 13.83
CA LYS A 117 11.78 9.30 14.76
C LYS A 117 10.94 10.39 14.07
N GLU A 118 11.40 10.90 12.94
CA GLU A 118 10.70 11.90 12.15
C GLU A 118 9.51 11.34 11.38
N LEU A 119 9.36 10.01 11.37
CA LEU A 119 8.32 9.33 10.60
C LEU A 119 7.27 8.71 11.51
N SER A 120 6.01 8.97 11.16
CA SER A 120 4.85 8.31 11.74
C SER A 120 4.01 7.69 10.63
N LEU A 121 3.43 6.54 10.90
CA LEU A 121 2.54 5.82 9.99
C LEU A 121 1.15 5.77 10.62
N THR A 122 0.22 6.53 10.05
CA THR A 122 -1.16 6.63 10.55
C THR A 122 -2.13 5.97 9.59
N GLU A 123 -2.97 5.08 10.07
CA GLU A 123 -4.15 4.62 9.38
C GLU A 123 -5.31 5.61 9.61
N ASP A 124 -5.89 6.12 8.51
CA ASP A 124 -7.08 6.97 8.56
C ASP A 124 -8.14 6.43 7.60
N PRO A 125 -9.08 5.61 8.09
CA PRO A 125 -10.11 4.97 7.28
C PRO A 125 -11.27 5.89 6.90
N HIS A 126 -11.28 7.15 7.34
CA HIS A 126 -12.39 8.08 7.12
C HIS A 126 -12.05 9.23 6.16
N ARG A 127 -10.91 9.17 5.47
CA ARG A 127 -10.55 10.17 4.46
C ARG A 127 -11.56 10.16 3.32
N ILE A 128 -12.11 11.33 3.01
CA ILE A 128 -13.05 11.48 1.89
C ILE A 128 -12.33 11.28 0.55
N ARG A 129 -13.02 10.73 -0.45
CA ARG A 129 -12.51 10.47 -1.81
C ARG A 129 -11.29 9.54 -1.89
N VAL A 130 -11.04 8.74 -0.87
CA VAL A 130 -9.97 7.75 -0.84
C VAL A 130 -10.55 6.35 -0.94
N GLY A 131 -10.08 5.55 -1.90
CA GLY A 131 -10.61 4.23 -2.19
C GLY A 131 -10.46 3.22 -1.04
N GLY A 132 -9.45 3.38 -0.16
CA GLY A 132 -9.26 2.55 1.02
C GLY A 132 -10.16 2.89 2.21
N SER A 133 -10.84 4.04 2.19
CA SER A 133 -11.69 4.46 3.31
C SER A 133 -12.95 3.63 3.44
N LYS A 134 -13.34 3.29 4.66
CA LYS A 134 -14.49 2.45 4.97
C LYS A 134 -14.98 2.71 6.40
N PRO A 135 -16.31 2.71 6.65
CA PRO A 135 -16.87 2.97 7.98
C PRO A 135 -16.79 1.77 8.92
N PHE A 136 -16.64 0.57 8.39
CA PHE A 136 -16.50 -0.67 9.15
C PHE A 136 -15.60 -1.65 8.39
N ASP A 137 -14.98 -2.57 9.11
CA ASP A 137 -14.09 -3.60 8.57
C ASP A 137 -14.85 -4.84 8.04
N ALA A 138 -14.12 -5.90 7.68
CA ALA A 138 -14.70 -7.14 7.19
C ALA A 138 -15.44 -7.97 8.28
N GLU A 139 -15.24 -7.64 9.54
CA GLU A 139 -15.89 -8.28 10.70
C GLU A 139 -17.07 -7.44 11.24
N GLY A 140 -17.38 -6.30 10.61
CA GLY A 140 -18.45 -5.39 11.00
C GLY A 140 -18.06 -4.46 12.15
N LEU A 141 -16.80 -4.35 12.51
CA LEU A 141 -16.34 -3.42 13.52
C LEU A 141 -16.14 -2.02 12.95
N ALA A 142 -16.52 -1.02 13.72
CA ALA A 142 -16.28 0.38 13.35
C ALA A 142 -14.78 0.63 13.21
N THR A 143 -14.38 1.21 12.08
CA THR A 143 -12.99 1.59 11.85
C THR A 143 -12.66 2.88 12.59
N GLN A 144 -11.41 3.02 13.02
CA GLN A 144 -10.93 4.19 13.73
C GLN A 144 -9.59 4.65 13.18
N LYS A 145 -9.33 5.94 13.30
CA LYS A 145 -8.01 6.48 13.03
C LYS A 145 -7.05 6.05 14.14
N CYS A 146 -5.91 5.48 13.75
CA CYS A 146 -4.86 5.07 14.69
C CYS A 146 -3.46 5.28 14.10
N ASP A 147 -2.49 5.46 14.97
CA ASP A 147 -1.10 5.42 14.58
C ASP A 147 -0.63 3.96 14.65
N ILE A 148 -0.05 3.47 13.58
CA ILE A 148 0.62 2.16 13.51
C ILE A 148 2.06 2.30 13.97
N VAL A 149 2.70 3.39 13.56
CA VAL A 149 4.01 3.82 14.06
C VAL A 149 3.88 5.29 14.45
N LYS A 150 4.29 5.63 15.65
CA LYS A 150 4.31 6.99 16.15
C LYS A 150 5.74 7.38 16.51
N ASP A 151 6.22 8.46 15.90
CA ASP A 151 7.58 8.99 16.14
C ASP A 151 8.65 7.87 16.06
N GLY A 152 8.55 7.05 15.01
CA GLY A 152 9.42 5.89 14.75
C GLY A 152 9.07 4.62 15.51
N VAL A 153 8.23 4.67 16.55
CA VAL A 153 7.94 3.54 17.46
C VAL A 153 6.68 2.79 17.03
N LEU A 154 6.76 1.46 16.93
CA LEU A 154 5.61 0.59 16.63
C LEU A 154 4.63 0.57 17.80
N THR A 155 3.37 0.91 17.56
CA THR A 155 2.35 1.09 18.60
C THR A 155 1.43 -0.12 18.79
N GLY A 156 1.38 -1.04 17.83
CA GLY A 156 0.50 -2.21 17.92
C GLY A 156 0.60 -3.16 16.72
N TRP A 157 -0.06 -4.29 16.84
CA TRP A 157 -0.24 -5.26 15.77
C TRP A 157 -1.54 -4.97 14.99
N THR A 158 -1.58 -5.34 13.72
CA THR A 158 -2.84 -5.35 12.95
C THR A 158 -3.57 -6.65 13.23
N LEU A 159 -4.67 -6.57 13.99
CA LEU A 159 -5.39 -7.73 14.50
C LEU A 159 -6.78 -7.86 13.88
N ASP A 160 -7.22 -9.09 13.62
CA ASP A 160 -8.61 -9.48 13.53
C ASP A 160 -9.12 -9.98 14.90
N LEU A 161 -10.41 -10.23 15.05
CA LEU A 161 -11.00 -10.71 16.30
C LEU A 161 -10.41 -12.03 16.76
N ALA A 162 -10.04 -12.91 15.82
CA ALA A 162 -9.49 -14.22 16.15
C ALA A 162 -8.06 -14.10 16.69
N THR A 163 -7.24 -13.24 16.12
CA THR A 163 -5.86 -12.99 16.57
C THR A 163 -5.81 -12.10 17.81
N ALA A 164 -6.73 -11.15 17.95
CA ALA A 164 -6.84 -10.33 19.14
C ALA A 164 -7.14 -11.17 20.42
N ARG A 165 -7.90 -12.26 20.26
CA ARG A 165 -8.19 -13.19 21.39
C ARG A 165 -7.00 -14.09 21.72
N LYS A 166 -6.05 -14.27 20.82
CA LYS A 166 -4.87 -15.12 21.01
C LYS A 166 -3.67 -14.37 21.58
N LEU A 167 -3.62 -13.08 21.32
CA LEU A 167 -2.50 -12.19 21.67
C LEU A 167 -2.88 -11.22 22.79
#